data_aca0692d74a2e8c304e887bcc2ac8c52
#
_entry.id   aca0692d74a2e8c304e887bcc2ac8c52
#
_cell.length_a   1.000
_cell.length_b   1.000
_cell.length_c   1.000
_cell.angle_alpha   90.00
_cell.angle_beta   90.00
_cell.angle_gamma   90.00
#
_symmetry.space_group_name_H-M   'P 1'
#
loop_
_entity.id
_entity.type
_entity.pdbx_description
1 polymer ?
#
loop_
_entity_poly.entity_id
_entity_poly.type
_entity_poly.pdbx_seq_one_letter_code
_entity_poly.pdbx_strand_id
1 'polypeptide(L)'
;VILLDSITRLARAYNALAGNGGKTMSGGLESNALQKPKRFFGSARNIEGGGSLTIIASALIDTGSRMDEIIFEEFKGTGNSELHLDRGLVERRIFPAINIDRSGTRKEELIYHPEELQRIYGLRRAMQGLGPIESMEMLITRLRKTKSNAEFLLSLAPK
;
A
#
# COMPACT_ATOMS: atom_id res chain seq x y z
N VAL A 1 -5.79 4.82 -16.21
CA VAL A 1 -5.37 4.99 -14.80
C VAL A 1 -6.39 5.85 -14.08
N ILE A 2 -6.82 5.46 -12.88
CA ILE A 2 -7.68 6.24 -11.99
C ILE A 2 -6.87 6.60 -10.75
N LEU A 3 -6.88 7.88 -10.38
CA LEU A 3 -6.32 8.38 -9.13
C LEU A 3 -7.48 8.78 -8.22
N LEU A 4 -7.57 8.20 -7.03
CA LEU A 4 -8.66 8.43 -6.09
C LEU A 4 -8.11 8.92 -4.73
N ASP A 5 -8.44 10.14 -4.37
CA ASP A 5 -8.16 10.68 -3.05
C ASP A 5 -9.49 11.02 -2.35
N SER A 6 -9.98 10.13 -1.52
CA SER A 6 -9.45 8.86 -1.03
C SER A 6 -10.54 7.77 -1.10
N ILE A 7 -10.14 6.52 -1.03
CA ILE A 7 -11.10 5.41 -0.91
C ILE A 7 -11.91 5.52 0.38
N THR A 8 -11.31 6.05 1.46
CA THR A 8 -11.97 6.28 2.73
C THR A 8 -13.13 7.28 2.60
N ARG A 9 -12.92 8.39 1.88
CA ARG A 9 -13.97 9.37 1.62
C ARG A 9 -15.09 8.81 0.74
N LEU A 10 -14.72 8.04 -0.29
CA LEU A 10 -15.69 7.35 -1.14
C LEU A 10 -16.56 6.39 -0.31
N ALA A 11 -15.93 5.57 0.53
CA ALA A 11 -16.64 4.64 1.41
C ALA A 11 -17.57 5.34 2.39
N ARG A 12 -17.14 6.46 3.00
CA ARG A 12 -17.98 7.28 3.88
C ARG A 12 -19.18 7.88 3.15
N ALA A 13 -19.01 8.33 1.90
CA ALA A 13 -20.10 8.86 1.09
C ALA A 13 -21.14 7.76 0.78
N TYR A 14 -20.69 6.57 0.43
CA TYR A 14 -21.60 5.43 0.24
C TYR A 14 -22.28 5.01 1.54
N ASN A 15 -21.60 5.10 2.68
CA ASN A 15 -22.21 4.83 3.98
C ASN A 15 -23.33 5.84 4.31
N ALA A 16 -23.11 7.12 4.03
CA ALA A 16 -24.11 8.15 4.23
C ALA A 16 -25.35 7.96 3.33
N LEU A 17 -25.17 7.40 2.13
CA LEU A 17 -26.25 7.11 1.18
C LEU A 17 -26.97 5.78 1.44
N ALA A 18 -26.37 4.86 2.19
CA ALA A 18 -26.94 3.53 2.42
C ALA A 18 -28.25 3.56 3.24
N GLY A 19 -28.48 4.64 3.99
CA GLY A 19 -29.68 4.81 4.83
C GLY A 19 -29.74 3.82 6.00
N ASN A 20 -30.69 4.01 6.90
CA ASN A 20 -30.82 3.22 8.15
C ASN A 20 -31.50 1.84 7.93
N GLY A 21 -31.31 1.19 6.79
CA GLY A 21 -32.03 -0.04 6.42
C GLY A 21 -31.29 -1.35 6.60
N GLY A 22 -30.00 -1.34 6.98
CA GLY A 22 -29.16 -2.51 7.11
C GLY A 22 -28.66 -2.79 8.52
N LYS A 23 -27.97 -3.94 8.73
CA LYS A 23 -27.20 -4.20 9.94
C LYS A 23 -26.01 -3.27 9.99
N THR A 24 -25.93 -2.44 11.01
CA THR A 24 -24.79 -1.56 11.24
C THR A 24 -23.62 -2.36 11.84
N MET A 25 -22.48 -2.29 11.21
CA MET A 25 -21.21 -2.84 11.71
C MET A 25 -20.64 -1.92 12.80
N SER A 26 -19.62 -2.38 13.50
CA SER A 26 -18.84 -1.54 14.43
C SER A 26 -18.40 -0.24 13.75
N GLY A 27 -18.37 0.86 14.51
CA GLY A 27 -17.98 2.18 13.99
C GLY A 27 -19.02 2.88 13.14
N GLY A 28 -20.29 2.42 13.12
CA GLY A 28 -21.38 3.07 12.39
C GLY A 28 -21.37 2.84 10.88
N LEU A 29 -20.69 1.77 10.42
CA LEU A 29 -20.63 1.41 9.01
C LEU A 29 -21.77 0.44 8.68
N GLU A 30 -22.58 0.77 7.67
CA GLU A 30 -23.62 -0.12 7.15
C GLU A 30 -23.02 -1.29 6.37
N SER A 31 -23.51 -2.51 6.61
CA SER A 31 -22.94 -3.74 6.01
C SER A 31 -22.91 -3.73 4.47
N ASN A 32 -23.84 -3.04 3.84
CA ASN A 32 -23.97 -2.94 2.39
C ASN A 32 -23.21 -1.75 1.78
N ALA A 33 -22.77 -0.79 2.61
CA ALA A 33 -22.17 0.46 2.14
C ALA A 33 -20.89 0.25 1.33
N LEU A 34 -20.09 -0.75 1.71
CA LEU A 34 -18.79 -1.01 1.05
C LEU A 34 -18.89 -1.87 -0.21
N GLN A 35 -20.02 -2.45 -0.52
CA GLN A 35 -20.15 -3.38 -1.63
C GLN A 35 -19.80 -2.75 -2.98
N LYS A 36 -20.34 -1.56 -3.28
CA LYS A 36 -20.05 -0.83 -4.54
C LYS A 36 -18.61 -0.31 -4.59
N PRO A 37 -18.08 0.37 -3.55
CA PRO A 37 -16.67 0.76 -3.51
C PRO A 37 -15.70 -0.40 -3.67
N LYS A 38 -15.95 -1.56 -3.05
CA LYS A 38 -15.12 -2.76 -3.21
C LYS A 38 -15.15 -3.30 -4.64
N ARG A 39 -16.32 -3.34 -5.26
CA ARG A 39 -16.45 -3.75 -6.67
C ARG A 39 -15.70 -2.80 -7.60
N PHE A 40 -15.80 -1.50 -7.36
CA PHE A 40 -15.05 -0.49 -8.10
C PHE A 40 -13.54 -0.71 -7.95
N PHE A 41 -13.02 -0.78 -6.72
CA PHE A 41 -11.59 -0.95 -6.49
C PHE A 41 -11.09 -2.32 -7.00
N GLY A 42 -11.86 -3.37 -6.84
CA GLY A 42 -11.55 -4.71 -7.34
C GLY A 42 -11.68 -4.88 -8.86
N SER A 43 -12.13 -3.84 -9.59
CA SER A 43 -12.18 -3.87 -11.06
C SER A 43 -10.82 -3.60 -11.73
N ALA A 44 -9.82 -3.14 -10.96
CA ALA A 44 -8.45 -2.94 -11.44
C ALA A 44 -7.83 -4.27 -11.87
N ARG A 45 -7.52 -4.40 -13.17
CA ARG A 45 -6.98 -5.64 -13.77
C ARG A 45 -6.44 -5.42 -15.17
N ASN A 46 -5.66 -6.36 -15.64
CA ASN A 46 -5.40 -6.53 -17.07
C ASN A 46 -6.64 -7.18 -17.72
N ILE A 47 -6.99 -6.71 -18.92
CA ILE A 47 -8.13 -7.19 -19.68
C ILE A 47 -7.62 -8.16 -20.74
N GLU A 48 -8.19 -9.36 -20.79
CA GLU A 48 -7.90 -10.34 -21.84
C GLU A 48 -8.31 -9.75 -23.20
N GLY A 49 -7.41 -9.80 -24.17
CA GLY A 49 -7.64 -9.19 -25.50
C GLY A 49 -7.25 -7.71 -25.62
N GLY A 50 -6.82 -7.04 -24.56
CA GLY A 50 -6.20 -5.73 -24.63
C GLY A 50 -6.57 -4.73 -23.55
N GLY A 51 -5.59 -3.92 -23.19
CA GLY A 51 -5.72 -2.87 -22.20
C GLY A 51 -5.63 -3.31 -20.75
N SER A 52 -5.66 -2.33 -19.86
CA SER A 52 -5.63 -2.55 -18.41
C SER A 52 -6.28 -1.38 -17.68
N LEU A 53 -6.82 -1.66 -16.50
CA LEU A 53 -7.27 -0.64 -15.55
C LEU A 53 -6.39 -0.66 -14.31
N THR A 54 -5.71 0.45 -14.07
CA THR A 54 -4.93 0.70 -12.85
C THR A 54 -5.67 1.70 -11.97
N ILE A 55 -5.84 1.38 -10.69
CA ILE A 55 -6.43 2.30 -9.70
C ILE A 55 -5.40 2.53 -8.60
N ILE A 56 -5.06 3.79 -8.36
CA ILE A 56 -4.22 4.23 -7.26
C ILE A 56 -5.11 5.04 -6.33
N ALA A 57 -5.34 4.52 -5.12
CA ALA A 57 -6.21 5.15 -4.13
C ALA A 57 -5.44 5.42 -2.84
N SER A 58 -5.58 6.62 -2.28
CA SER A 58 -5.16 6.87 -0.90
C SER A 58 -6.20 6.32 0.07
N ALA A 59 -5.72 5.85 1.23
CA ALA A 59 -6.55 5.44 2.36
C ALA A 59 -6.10 6.16 3.62
N LEU A 60 -7.03 6.60 4.44
CA LEU A 60 -6.73 7.27 5.71
C LEU A 60 -6.58 6.21 6.81
N ILE A 61 -5.45 6.28 7.52
CA ILE A 61 -5.16 5.43 8.68
C ILE A 61 -4.78 6.32 9.87
N ASP A 62 -4.89 5.78 11.09
CA ASP A 62 -4.52 6.47 12.32
C ASP A 62 -5.23 7.83 12.50
N THR A 63 -6.49 7.91 12.07
CA THR A 63 -7.32 9.13 12.19
C THR A 63 -8.04 9.24 13.54
N GLY A 64 -7.98 8.20 14.37
CA GLY A 64 -8.79 8.06 15.58
C GLY A 64 -10.24 7.68 15.31
N SER A 65 -10.64 7.50 14.03
CA SER A 65 -11.98 7.08 13.64
C SER A 65 -12.06 5.57 13.49
N ARG A 66 -12.91 4.93 14.31
CA ARG A 66 -13.17 3.48 14.20
C ARG A 66 -13.74 3.08 12.83
N MET A 67 -14.51 3.96 12.21
CA MET A 67 -15.03 3.73 10.85
C MET A 67 -13.90 3.67 9.84
N ASP A 68 -12.90 4.55 9.91
CA ASP A 68 -11.77 4.56 8.98
C ASP A 68 -10.91 3.31 9.11
N GLU A 69 -10.69 2.83 10.33
CA GLU A 69 -9.99 1.58 10.59
C GLU A 69 -10.69 0.39 9.91
N ILE A 70 -12.01 0.30 10.06
CA ILE A 70 -12.79 -0.77 9.43
C ILE A 70 -12.75 -0.64 7.90
N ILE A 71 -12.93 0.56 7.36
CA ILE A 71 -12.82 0.80 5.92
C ILE A 71 -11.45 0.34 5.42
N PHE A 72 -10.38 0.74 6.09
CA PHE A 72 -9.02 0.33 5.70
C PHE A 72 -8.86 -1.20 5.68
N GLU A 73 -9.24 -1.91 6.75
CA GLU A 73 -9.15 -3.37 6.83
C GLU A 73 -10.00 -4.07 5.75
N GLU A 74 -11.17 -3.53 5.43
CA GLU A 74 -12.05 -4.06 4.40
C GLU A 74 -11.50 -3.91 2.97
N PHE A 75 -10.67 -2.91 2.71
CA PHE A 75 -10.00 -2.69 1.41
C PHE A 75 -8.61 -3.32 1.31
N LYS A 76 -7.93 -3.54 2.43
CA LYS A 76 -6.60 -4.14 2.50
C LYS A 76 -6.51 -5.47 1.75
N GLY A 77 -7.58 -6.29 1.78
CA GLY A 77 -7.66 -7.54 1.06
C GLY A 77 -7.89 -7.41 -0.46
N THR A 78 -8.27 -6.23 -0.94
CA THR A 78 -8.66 -6.01 -2.34
C THR A 78 -7.49 -5.46 -3.19
N GLY A 79 -6.62 -4.65 -2.59
CA GLY A 79 -5.43 -4.11 -3.26
C GLY A 79 -4.34 -5.16 -3.47
N ASN A 80 -3.50 -4.98 -4.47
CA ASN A 80 -2.35 -5.83 -4.77
C ASN A 80 -0.99 -5.19 -4.44
N SER A 81 -0.98 -3.91 -4.11
CA SER A 81 0.22 -3.19 -3.65
C SER A 81 -0.18 -2.15 -2.61
N GLU A 82 0.59 -2.05 -1.54
CA GLU A 82 0.35 -1.13 -0.43
C GLU A 82 1.63 -0.34 -0.12
N LEU A 83 1.52 0.98 -0.08
CA LEU A 83 2.56 1.90 0.38
C LEU A 83 2.09 2.56 1.67
N HIS A 84 2.69 2.20 2.78
CA HIS A 84 2.44 2.80 4.08
C HIS A 84 3.36 4.00 4.29
N LEU A 85 2.79 5.18 4.55
CA LEU A 85 3.54 6.37 4.94
C LEU A 85 3.69 6.42 6.46
N ASP A 86 4.80 6.98 6.92
CA ASP A 86 5.15 7.06 8.34
C ASP A 86 5.36 8.50 8.78
N ARG A 87 4.63 8.94 9.83
CA ARG A 87 4.72 10.31 10.36
C ARG A 87 6.07 10.60 10.99
N GLY A 88 6.69 9.63 11.64
CA GLY A 88 8.01 9.79 12.25
C GLY A 88 9.09 10.13 11.24
N LEU A 89 8.97 9.60 10.00
CA LEU A 89 9.85 9.96 8.89
C LEU A 89 9.60 11.41 8.43
N VAL A 90 8.32 11.82 8.32
CA VAL A 90 7.96 13.20 7.94
C VAL A 90 8.47 14.22 8.96
N GLU A 91 8.29 13.95 10.25
CA GLU A 91 8.76 14.81 11.34
C GLU A 91 10.28 15.01 11.31
N ARG A 92 11.02 14.00 10.88
CA ARG A 92 12.47 14.06 10.69
C ARG A 92 12.91 14.53 9.30
N ARG A 93 11.98 14.94 8.44
CA ARG A 93 12.26 15.38 7.06
C ARG A 93 12.95 14.34 6.20
N ILE A 94 12.67 13.06 6.45
CA ILE A 94 13.17 11.93 5.65
C ILE A 94 12.14 11.61 4.59
N PHE A 95 12.52 11.75 3.32
CA PHE A 95 11.64 11.52 2.17
C PHE A 95 12.31 10.61 1.13
N PRO A 96 11.52 9.72 0.47
CA PRO A 96 10.09 9.48 0.66
C PRO A 96 9.79 8.88 2.05
N ALA A 97 8.70 9.33 2.69
CA ALA A 97 8.34 8.93 4.04
C ALA A 97 7.62 7.57 4.05
N ILE A 98 8.23 6.54 3.47
CA ILE A 98 7.67 5.20 3.29
C ILE A 98 8.15 4.27 4.40
N ASN A 99 7.22 3.64 5.09
CA ASN A 99 7.52 2.54 6.00
C ASN A 99 7.75 1.27 5.17
N ILE A 100 8.99 0.85 5.05
CA ILE A 100 9.40 -0.26 4.17
C ILE A 100 8.84 -1.60 4.67
N ASP A 101 8.85 -1.82 5.98
CA ASP A 101 8.42 -3.08 6.56
C ASP A 101 6.92 -3.33 6.42
N ARG A 102 6.12 -2.24 6.46
CA ARG A 102 4.67 -2.29 6.31
C ARG A 102 4.21 -2.24 4.86
N SER A 103 5.09 -1.86 3.94
CA SER A 103 4.79 -1.73 2.52
C SER A 103 5.13 -3.01 1.75
N GLY A 104 4.35 -3.33 0.75
CA GLY A 104 4.58 -4.54 -0.03
C GLY A 104 3.70 -4.66 -1.27
N THR A 105 4.07 -5.60 -2.11
CA THR A 105 3.33 -5.96 -3.32
C THR A 105 3.08 -7.46 -3.32
N ARG A 106 1.87 -7.87 -3.70
CA ARG A 106 1.53 -9.30 -3.81
C ARG A 106 2.14 -9.87 -5.08
N LYS A 107 2.51 -11.15 -5.03
CA LYS A 107 3.06 -11.90 -6.18
C LYS A 107 4.23 -11.19 -6.85
N GLU A 108 5.19 -10.75 -6.04
CA GLU A 108 6.40 -10.08 -6.52
C GLU A 108 7.18 -10.92 -7.53
N GLU A 109 7.07 -12.25 -7.42
CA GLU A 109 7.65 -13.22 -8.35
C GLU A 109 7.15 -13.10 -9.80
N LEU A 110 6.02 -12.41 -10.03
CA LEU A 110 5.51 -12.12 -11.36
C LEU A 110 6.06 -10.81 -11.95
N ILE A 111 6.75 -10.01 -11.14
CA ILE A 111 7.23 -8.66 -11.49
C ILE A 111 8.74 -8.64 -11.64
N TYR A 112 9.46 -9.39 -10.80
CA TYR A 112 10.92 -9.38 -10.75
C TYR A 112 11.53 -10.65 -11.34
N HIS A 113 12.70 -10.49 -11.96
CA HIS A 113 13.52 -11.65 -12.31
C HIS A 113 13.92 -12.42 -11.02
N PRO A 114 14.02 -13.77 -11.05
CA PRO A 114 14.34 -14.57 -9.86
C PRO A 114 15.58 -14.10 -9.08
N GLU A 115 16.63 -13.69 -9.78
CA GLU A 115 17.86 -13.18 -9.14
C GLU A 115 17.64 -11.84 -8.43
N GLU A 116 16.85 -10.93 -9.03
CA GLU A 116 16.49 -9.65 -8.40
C GLU A 116 15.66 -9.89 -7.15
N LEU A 117 14.69 -10.80 -7.23
CA LEU A 117 13.81 -11.15 -6.12
C LEU A 117 14.60 -11.71 -4.93
N GLN A 118 15.59 -12.58 -5.18
CA GLN A 118 16.46 -13.09 -4.13
C GLN A 118 17.25 -11.97 -3.43
N ARG A 119 17.75 -10.99 -4.20
CA ARG A 119 18.46 -9.83 -3.64
C ARG A 119 17.54 -8.93 -2.83
N ILE A 120 16.30 -8.71 -3.30
CA ILE A 120 15.28 -7.97 -2.57
C ILE A 120 14.96 -8.67 -1.24
N TYR A 121 14.78 -9.98 -1.24
CA TYR A 121 14.58 -10.75 -0.01
C TYR A 121 15.77 -10.69 0.94
N GLY A 122 16.99 -10.72 0.40
CA GLY A 122 18.22 -10.52 1.17
C GLY A 122 18.26 -9.14 1.84
N LEU A 123 17.91 -8.09 1.09
CA LEU A 123 17.81 -6.73 1.59
C LEU A 123 16.78 -6.62 2.71
N ARG A 124 15.56 -7.11 2.50
CA ARG A 124 14.49 -7.09 3.52
C ARG A 124 14.91 -7.82 4.80
N ARG A 125 15.57 -8.98 4.67
CA ARG A 125 16.11 -9.69 5.85
C ARG A 125 17.18 -8.90 6.58
N ALA A 126 18.05 -8.21 5.84
CA ALA A 126 19.09 -7.37 6.45
C ALA A 126 18.53 -6.14 7.17
N MET A 127 17.31 -5.72 6.81
CA MET A 127 16.60 -4.59 7.43
C MET A 127 15.70 -5.04 8.60
N GLN A 128 15.46 -6.34 8.75
CA GLN A 128 14.66 -6.87 9.86
C GLN A 128 15.25 -6.46 11.21
N GLY A 129 14.40 -5.91 12.09
CA GLY A 129 14.81 -5.43 13.41
C GLY A 129 15.29 -3.98 13.45
N LEU A 130 15.48 -3.33 12.31
CA LEU A 130 15.71 -1.88 12.24
C LEU A 130 14.38 -1.13 12.37
N GLY A 131 14.39 0.03 13.03
CA GLY A 131 13.22 0.90 13.04
C GLY A 131 12.96 1.53 11.65
N PRO A 132 11.73 2.06 11.40
CA PRO A 132 11.38 2.66 10.12
C PRO A 132 12.33 3.77 9.66
N ILE A 133 12.82 4.57 10.60
CA ILE A 133 13.74 5.67 10.35
C ILE A 133 15.10 5.15 9.88
N GLU A 134 15.68 4.25 10.66
CA GLU A 134 16.99 3.65 10.38
C GLU A 134 17.00 2.87 9.06
N SER A 135 15.94 2.08 8.81
CA SER A 135 15.74 1.36 7.56
C SER A 135 15.72 2.30 6.36
N MET A 136 14.99 3.40 6.46
CA MET A 136 14.82 4.34 5.35
C MET A 136 16.09 5.16 5.11
N GLU A 137 16.78 5.62 6.15
CA GLU A 137 18.07 6.33 6.02
C GLU A 137 19.14 5.44 5.40
N MET A 138 19.24 4.17 5.84
CA MET A 138 20.16 3.19 5.27
C MET A 138 19.86 2.97 3.78
N LEU A 139 18.59 2.77 3.42
CA LEU A 139 18.19 2.53 2.03
C LEU A 139 18.50 3.75 1.15
N ILE A 140 18.12 4.96 1.56
CA ILE A 140 18.39 6.20 0.81
C ILE A 140 19.89 6.38 0.61
N THR A 141 20.68 6.17 1.67
CA THR A 141 22.14 6.32 1.60
C THR A 141 22.78 5.38 0.58
N ARG A 142 22.28 4.16 0.49
CA ARG A 142 22.78 3.16 -0.47
C ARG A 142 22.29 3.45 -1.90
N LEU A 143 21.00 3.79 -2.07
CA LEU A 143 20.43 4.12 -3.37
C LEU A 143 21.11 5.33 -4.02
N ARG A 144 21.48 6.35 -3.24
CA ARG A 144 22.21 7.53 -3.73
C ARG A 144 23.59 7.25 -4.30
N LYS A 145 24.19 6.09 -3.99
CA LYS A 145 25.48 5.66 -4.50
C LYS A 145 25.40 4.97 -5.86
N THR A 146 24.21 4.72 -6.35
CA THR A 146 23.95 3.98 -7.59
C THR A 146 23.09 4.80 -8.54
N LYS A 147 23.20 4.54 -9.84
CA LYS A 147 22.47 5.29 -10.88
C LYS A 147 21.12 4.67 -11.23
N SER A 148 20.89 3.42 -10.85
CA SER A 148 19.66 2.68 -11.14
C SER A 148 19.37 1.62 -10.08
N ASN A 149 18.12 1.17 -10.02
CA ASN A 149 17.71 0.06 -9.14
C ASN A 149 18.45 -1.23 -9.48
N ALA A 150 18.71 -1.50 -10.76
CA ALA A 150 19.46 -2.68 -11.18
C ALA A 150 20.91 -2.65 -10.63
N GLU A 151 21.60 -1.50 -10.76
CA GLU A 151 22.94 -1.32 -10.19
C GLU A 151 22.93 -1.46 -8.67
N PHE A 152 21.93 -0.91 -8.01
CA PHE A 152 21.74 -1.06 -6.56
C PHE A 152 21.57 -2.53 -6.17
N LEU A 153 20.68 -3.27 -6.83
CA LEU A 153 20.46 -4.68 -6.54
C LEU A 153 21.71 -5.53 -6.81
N LEU A 154 22.48 -5.23 -7.88
CA LEU A 154 23.74 -5.89 -8.17
C LEU A 154 24.82 -5.60 -7.12
N SER A 155 24.79 -4.45 -6.47
CA SER A 155 25.72 -4.08 -5.38
C SER A 155 25.47 -4.85 -4.07
N LEU A 156 24.28 -5.46 -3.93
CA LEU A 156 23.96 -6.31 -2.80
C LEU A 156 24.59 -7.69 -2.98
N ALA A 157 25.41 -8.11 -2.02
CA ALA A 157 26.02 -9.43 -2.08
C ALA A 157 24.95 -10.54 -2.17
N PRO A 158 25.09 -11.51 -3.09
CA PRO A 158 24.26 -12.69 -3.05
C PRO A 158 24.59 -13.47 -1.77
N LYS A 159 23.56 -13.84 -1.03
CA LYS A 159 23.71 -14.81 0.07
C LYS A 159 23.40 -16.19 -0.43
#